data_e02a4da8b52bb8d5597579520f1b0092
#
_entry.id   e02a4da8b52bb8d5597579520f1b0092
#
_cell.length_a   1.000
_cell.length_b   1.000
_cell.length_c   1.000
_cell.angle_alpha   90.00
_cell.angle_beta   90.00
_cell.angle_gamma   90.00
#
_symmetry.space_group_name_H-M   'P 1'
#
loop_
_entity.id
_entity.type
_entity.pdbx_description
1 polymer ?
#
loop_
_entity_poly.entity_id
_entity_poly.type
_entity_poly.pdbx_seq_one_letter_code
_entity_poly.pdbx_strand_id
1 'polypeptide(L)'
;MAGILFSMRIIAGTFRTRRLLGPKTLTTRPITDRAKQSLFDALTCAVTIPDSVVLDCFSGTGSMGLECLSRGAARAIFVERDHQALNGLRNNIDALHVEPLCEVLATDAYHLGQLLPEKLGGQRLSLAFIDPPYAHLETPVGRNRIANLTFRIAELMAPDGLLILRHPVEIRLEDMPMRQRIVRQLQYGKMAITWLTTELAAE
;
A
#
# COMPACT_ATOMS: atom_id res chain seq x y z
N MET A 1 -27.52 2.76 15.93
CA MET A 1 -26.56 1.64 16.03
C MET A 1 -25.16 2.23 15.83
N ALA A 2 -24.33 2.26 16.86
CA ALA A 2 -22.95 2.73 16.74
C ALA A 2 -22.19 1.70 15.91
N GLY A 3 -21.77 2.11 14.70
CA GLY A 3 -20.93 1.28 13.84
C GLY A 3 -19.64 0.92 14.59
N ILE A 4 -19.23 -0.35 14.55
CA ILE A 4 -17.96 -0.80 15.08
C ILE A 4 -16.86 -0.08 14.29
N LEU A 5 -16.41 1.07 14.80
CA LEU A 5 -15.22 1.74 14.33
C LEU A 5 -14.02 0.83 14.65
N PHE A 6 -13.51 0.12 13.64
CA PHE A 6 -12.21 -0.54 13.80
C PHE A 6 -11.19 0.53 14.13
N SER A 7 -10.67 0.50 15.36
CA SER A 7 -9.64 1.41 15.81
C SER A 7 -8.34 1.03 15.10
N MET A 8 -8.01 1.74 14.02
CA MET A 8 -6.69 1.67 13.40
C MET A 8 -5.75 2.61 14.14
N ARG A 9 -4.48 2.26 14.22
CA ARG A 9 -3.45 3.10 14.85
C ARG A 9 -2.11 2.95 14.16
N ILE A 10 -1.25 3.91 14.38
CA ILE A 10 0.19 3.82 14.07
C ILE A 10 0.84 2.88 15.08
N ILE A 11 1.64 1.94 14.59
CA ILE A 11 2.24 0.87 15.40
C ILE A 11 3.60 1.27 15.96
N ALA A 12 4.43 1.98 15.17
CA ALA A 12 5.77 2.36 15.58
C ALA A 12 6.19 3.74 15.03
N GLY A 13 7.37 4.21 15.43
CA GLY A 13 7.93 5.48 14.98
C GLY A 13 7.41 6.69 15.76
N THR A 14 7.56 7.87 15.16
CA THR A 14 7.27 9.18 15.79
C THR A 14 5.83 9.31 16.24
N PHE A 15 4.88 8.71 15.51
CA PHE A 15 3.44 8.81 15.79
C PHE A 15 2.88 7.54 16.45
N ARG A 16 3.72 6.71 17.04
CA ARG A 16 3.31 5.47 17.71
C ARG A 16 2.09 5.69 18.61
N THR A 17 1.13 4.77 18.56
CA THR A 17 -0.14 4.76 19.31
C THR A 17 -1.19 5.77 18.84
N ARG A 18 -0.87 6.73 17.97
CA ARG A 18 -1.86 7.67 17.44
C ARG A 18 -2.95 6.90 16.69
N ARG A 19 -4.19 7.20 17.03
CA ARG A 19 -5.37 6.60 16.40
C ARG A 19 -5.60 7.22 15.03
N LEU A 20 -5.96 6.39 14.07
CA LEU A 20 -6.36 6.79 12.73
C LEU A 20 -7.86 6.56 12.55
N LEU A 21 -8.51 7.43 11.79
CA LEU A 21 -9.86 7.19 11.30
C LEU A 21 -9.82 5.98 10.38
N GLY A 22 -10.62 4.98 10.70
CA GLY A 22 -10.79 3.80 9.85
C GLY A 22 -11.86 4.02 8.76
N PRO A 23 -11.98 3.08 7.80
CA PRO A 23 -13.02 3.14 6.78
C PRO A 23 -14.40 3.03 7.43
N LYS A 24 -15.36 3.81 6.90
CA LYS A 24 -16.77 3.77 7.37
C LYS A 24 -17.54 2.57 6.84
N THR A 25 -17.07 1.98 5.76
CA THR A 25 -17.68 0.80 5.13
C THR A 25 -16.74 -0.40 5.19
N LEU A 26 -17.29 -1.59 5.43
CA LEU A 26 -16.54 -2.85 5.56
C LEU A 26 -16.30 -3.53 4.19
N THR A 27 -16.23 -2.79 3.11
CA THR A 27 -15.96 -3.36 1.77
C THR A 27 -14.60 -4.04 1.68
N THR A 28 -13.64 -3.60 2.50
CA THR A 28 -12.37 -4.29 2.69
C THR A 28 -12.11 -4.41 4.19
N ARG A 29 -11.75 -5.61 4.65
CA ARG A 29 -11.40 -5.81 6.06
C ARG A 29 -10.06 -5.13 6.33
N PRO A 30 -9.99 -4.11 7.23
CA PRO A 30 -8.73 -3.46 7.54
C PRO A 30 -7.70 -4.48 8.04
N ILE A 31 -6.44 -4.24 7.73
CA ILE A 31 -5.34 -5.02 8.31
C ILE A 31 -5.37 -4.86 9.83
N THR A 32 -5.25 -5.98 10.56
CA THR A 32 -5.19 -5.92 12.02
C THR A 32 -3.87 -5.33 12.50
N ASP A 33 -3.85 -4.70 13.68
CA ASP A 33 -2.62 -4.18 14.28
C ASP A 33 -1.52 -5.23 14.36
N ARG A 34 -1.86 -6.48 14.72
CA ARG A 34 -0.90 -7.58 14.79
C ARG A 34 -0.31 -7.93 13.43
N ALA A 35 -1.13 -7.99 12.39
CA ALA A 35 -0.67 -8.29 11.03
C ALA A 35 0.20 -7.12 10.50
N LYS A 36 -0.21 -5.86 10.75
CA LYS A 36 0.55 -4.67 10.39
C LYS A 36 1.91 -4.64 11.11
N GLN A 37 1.94 -4.91 12.42
CA GLN A 37 3.19 -5.03 13.20
C GLN A 37 4.12 -6.07 12.57
N SER A 38 3.64 -7.30 12.39
CA SER A 38 4.44 -8.38 11.82
C SER A 38 4.96 -8.08 10.41
N LEU A 39 4.15 -7.43 9.56
CA LEU A 39 4.57 -6.99 8.23
C LEU A 39 5.71 -5.97 8.33
N PHE A 40 5.54 -4.93 9.12
CA PHE A 40 6.53 -3.86 9.23
C PHE A 40 7.82 -4.30 9.94
N ASP A 41 7.74 -5.22 10.90
CA ASP A 41 8.93 -5.83 11.54
C ASP A 41 9.76 -6.57 10.48
N ALA A 42 9.08 -7.32 9.60
CA ALA A 42 9.76 -8.00 8.51
C ALA A 42 10.30 -7.03 7.44
N LEU A 43 9.55 -5.96 7.09
CA LEU A 43 9.98 -4.94 6.12
C LEU A 43 11.23 -4.19 6.59
N THR A 44 11.35 -3.88 7.88
CA THR A 44 12.50 -3.16 8.44
C THR A 44 13.82 -3.90 8.22
N CYS A 45 13.77 -5.23 8.04
CA CYS A 45 14.96 -6.05 7.74
C CYS A 45 15.25 -6.16 6.23
N ALA A 46 14.31 -5.74 5.36
CA ALA A 46 14.38 -5.99 3.93
C ALA A 46 14.52 -4.71 3.09
N VAL A 47 14.04 -3.58 3.59
CA VAL A 47 14.09 -2.29 2.90
C VAL A 47 14.31 -1.16 3.91
N THR A 48 15.09 -0.17 3.52
CA THR A 48 15.30 1.04 4.33
C THR A 48 14.09 1.96 4.19
N ILE A 49 13.32 2.12 5.27
CA ILE A 49 12.16 3.03 5.30
C ILE A 49 12.56 4.48 5.56
N PRO A 50 13.48 4.81 6.50
CA PRO A 50 13.95 6.18 6.66
C PRO A 50 14.44 6.78 5.34
N ASP A 51 14.08 8.06 5.11
CA ASP A 51 14.41 8.85 3.93
C ASP A 51 13.88 8.31 2.59
N SER A 52 13.02 7.29 2.62
CA SER A 52 12.43 6.67 1.43
C SER A 52 11.24 7.44 0.87
N VAL A 53 10.95 7.23 -0.41
CA VAL A 53 9.69 7.59 -1.06
C VAL A 53 8.82 6.35 -1.15
N VAL A 54 7.60 6.43 -0.60
CA VAL A 54 6.67 5.30 -0.56
C VAL A 54 5.38 5.59 -1.32
N LEU A 55 4.80 4.55 -1.91
CA LEU A 55 3.51 4.58 -2.57
C LEU A 55 2.51 3.71 -1.80
N ASP A 56 1.32 4.24 -1.56
CA ASP A 56 0.19 3.53 -0.96
C ASP A 56 -0.97 3.55 -1.96
N CYS A 57 -1.10 2.48 -2.77
CA CYS A 57 -2.14 2.31 -3.77
C CYS A 57 -3.37 1.63 -3.17
N PHE A 58 -4.55 2.17 -3.50
CA PHE A 58 -5.81 1.82 -2.85
C PHE A 58 -5.72 2.13 -1.36
N SER A 59 -5.20 3.31 -1.06
CA SER A 59 -4.72 3.67 0.28
C SER A 59 -5.81 3.72 1.35
N GLY A 60 -7.08 3.79 0.94
CA GLY A 60 -8.18 3.96 1.88
C GLY A 60 -7.96 5.21 2.74
N THR A 61 -7.86 5.01 4.04
CA THR A 61 -7.59 6.10 4.99
C THR A 61 -6.10 6.28 5.31
N GLY A 62 -5.18 5.68 4.51
CA GLY A 62 -3.75 5.93 4.52
C GLY A 62 -2.93 5.13 5.54
N SER A 63 -3.44 4.00 6.02
CA SER A 63 -2.83 3.26 7.13
C SER A 63 -1.39 2.82 6.88
N MET A 64 -1.03 2.45 5.64
CA MET A 64 0.31 1.93 5.32
C MET A 64 1.30 3.06 5.08
N GLY A 65 0.94 4.05 4.26
CA GLY A 65 1.79 5.20 3.99
C GLY A 65 2.06 6.05 5.24
N LEU A 66 1.04 6.28 6.09
CA LEU A 66 1.20 7.01 7.35
C LEU A 66 2.08 6.24 8.36
N GLU A 67 2.02 4.91 8.37
CA GLU A 67 2.96 4.09 9.15
C GLU A 67 4.40 4.28 8.67
N CYS A 68 4.63 4.34 7.33
CA CYS A 68 5.95 4.60 6.78
C CYS A 68 6.47 5.99 7.15
N LEU A 69 5.64 7.03 7.07
CA LEU A 69 6.02 8.39 7.53
C LEU A 69 6.38 8.39 9.02
N SER A 70 5.61 7.68 9.84
CA SER A 70 5.93 7.53 11.26
C SER A 70 7.28 6.85 11.50
N ARG A 71 7.73 5.99 10.60
CA ARG A 71 9.02 5.28 10.64
C ARG A 71 10.14 6.03 9.93
N GLY A 72 9.89 7.28 9.51
CA GLY A 72 10.91 8.16 8.95
C GLY A 72 10.98 8.20 7.43
N ALA A 73 9.99 7.69 6.70
CA ALA A 73 9.91 7.91 5.26
C ALA A 73 9.90 9.42 4.95
N ALA A 74 10.65 9.84 3.93
CA ALA A 74 10.72 11.24 3.54
C ALA A 74 9.44 11.73 2.88
N ARG A 75 8.73 10.83 2.17
CA ARG A 75 7.53 11.18 1.43
C ARG A 75 6.61 9.96 1.25
N ALA A 76 5.30 10.19 1.32
CA ALA A 76 4.29 9.21 0.98
C ALA A 76 3.35 9.74 -0.11
N ILE A 77 3.14 8.93 -1.16
CA ILE A 77 2.18 9.18 -2.23
C ILE A 77 0.99 8.24 -2.01
N PHE A 78 -0.19 8.81 -1.83
CA PHE A 78 -1.43 8.06 -1.62
C PHE A 78 -2.29 8.10 -2.87
N VAL A 79 -2.83 6.96 -3.27
CA VAL A 79 -3.73 6.84 -4.41
C VAL A 79 -5.04 6.24 -3.95
N GLU A 80 -6.11 7.03 -4.03
CA GLU A 80 -7.44 6.62 -3.63
C GLU A 80 -8.49 7.32 -4.52
N ARG A 81 -9.57 6.65 -4.84
CA ARG A 81 -10.66 7.23 -5.63
C ARG A 81 -11.95 7.44 -4.85
N ASP A 82 -12.13 6.73 -3.75
CA ASP A 82 -13.34 6.86 -2.93
C ASP A 82 -13.31 8.15 -2.12
N HIS A 83 -14.31 9.00 -2.31
CA HIS A 83 -14.39 10.30 -1.65
C HIS A 83 -14.48 10.21 -0.12
N GLN A 84 -15.11 9.17 0.43
CA GLN A 84 -15.21 9.02 1.89
C GLN A 84 -13.87 8.58 2.48
N ALA A 85 -13.17 7.68 1.81
CA ALA A 85 -11.82 7.27 2.18
C ALA A 85 -10.83 8.44 2.08
N LEU A 86 -10.88 9.23 1.00
CA LEU A 86 -10.08 10.44 0.82
C LEU A 86 -10.29 11.47 1.95
N ASN A 87 -11.53 11.68 2.37
CA ASN A 87 -11.81 12.56 3.50
C ASN A 87 -11.19 12.01 4.81
N GLY A 88 -11.29 10.69 5.04
CA GLY A 88 -10.64 10.04 6.17
C GLY A 88 -9.11 10.15 6.12
N LEU A 89 -8.52 9.97 4.95
CA LEU A 89 -7.08 10.12 4.71
C LEU A 89 -6.60 11.54 5.03
N ARG A 90 -7.27 12.56 4.48
CA ARG A 90 -6.91 13.97 4.75
C ARG A 90 -7.00 14.30 6.24
N ASN A 91 -8.08 13.89 6.91
CA ASN A 91 -8.20 14.08 8.35
C ASN A 91 -7.08 13.37 9.15
N ASN A 92 -6.63 12.20 8.71
CA ASN A 92 -5.52 11.50 9.34
C ASN A 92 -4.18 12.22 9.11
N ILE A 93 -3.94 12.74 7.91
CA ILE A 93 -2.78 13.55 7.55
C ILE A 93 -2.73 14.81 8.43
N ASP A 94 -3.82 15.55 8.49
CA ASP A 94 -3.95 16.79 9.29
C ASP A 94 -3.73 16.49 10.78
N ALA A 95 -4.33 15.42 11.31
CA ALA A 95 -4.19 15.03 12.72
C ALA A 95 -2.76 14.63 13.12
N LEU A 96 -1.94 14.21 12.17
CA LEU A 96 -0.53 13.87 12.37
C LEU A 96 0.40 15.03 12.03
N HIS A 97 -0.10 16.12 11.42
CA HIS A 97 0.68 17.28 10.94
C HIS A 97 1.80 16.88 9.96
N VAL A 98 1.46 16.03 8.97
CA VAL A 98 2.41 15.50 7.98
C VAL A 98 2.11 15.92 6.54
N GLU A 99 1.27 16.94 6.34
CA GLU A 99 0.83 17.44 5.03
C GLU A 99 2.01 17.70 4.08
N PRO A 100 3.14 18.30 4.52
CA PRO A 100 4.27 18.57 3.62
C PRO A 100 4.96 17.32 3.08
N LEU A 101 4.74 16.15 3.74
CA LEU A 101 5.35 14.88 3.36
C LEU A 101 4.39 14.01 2.52
N CYS A 102 3.16 14.49 2.27
CA CYS A 102 2.10 13.72 1.64
C CYS A 102 1.72 14.27 0.28
N GLU A 103 1.62 13.39 -0.71
CA GLU A 103 0.97 13.67 -1.99
C GLU A 103 -0.29 12.80 -2.09
N VAL A 104 -1.46 13.42 -2.27
CA VAL A 104 -2.74 12.68 -2.37
C VAL A 104 -3.27 12.77 -3.79
N LEU A 105 -3.28 11.65 -4.50
CA LEU A 105 -3.80 11.50 -5.85
C LEU A 105 -5.23 10.93 -5.78
N ALA A 106 -6.22 11.81 -5.92
CA ALA A 106 -7.64 11.46 -5.93
C ALA A 106 -8.02 10.87 -7.30
N THR A 107 -7.56 9.64 -7.59
CA THR A 107 -7.74 8.97 -8.89
C THR A 107 -7.85 7.46 -8.75
N ASP A 108 -8.32 6.79 -9.81
CA ASP A 108 -8.26 5.32 -9.89
C ASP A 108 -6.81 4.88 -10.08
N ALA A 109 -6.32 3.96 -9.24
CA ALA A 109 -4.96 3.44 -9.29
C ALA A 109 -4.58 2.86 -10.67
N TYR A 110 -5.54 2.36 -11.43
CA TYR A 110 -5.30 1.87 -12.78
C TYR A 110 -5.03 2.99 -13.82
N HIS A 111 -5.30 4.24 -13.47
CA HIS A 111 -5.12 5.41 -14.32
C HIS A 111 -3.94 6.29 -13.91
N LEU A 112 -3.00 5.75 -13.14
CA LEU A 112 -1.81 6.51 -12.70
C LEU A 112 -0.94 7.01 -13.86
N GLY A 113 -0.86 6.26 -14.98
CA GLY A 113 -0.26 6.67 -16.25
C GLY A 113 1.00 7.53 -16.11
N GLN A 114 0.95 8.74 -16.64
CA GLN A 114 2.01 9.74 -16.53
C GLN A 114 1.98 10.53 -15.20
N LEU A 115 0.88 10.48 -14.48
CA LEU A 115 0.71 11.26 -13.25
C LEU A 115 1.72 10.86 -12.16
N LEU A 116 1.93 9.57 -11.95
CA LEU A 116 2.85 9.08 -10.92
C LEU A 116 4.33 9.43 -11.25
N PRO A 117 4.84 9.21 -12.48
CA PRO A 117 6.17 9.68 -12.87
C PRO A 117 6.36 11.18 -12.69
N GLU A 118 5.38 12.01 -13.08
CA GLU A 118 5.40 13.45 -12.90
C GLU A 118 5.52 13.82 -11.41
N LYS A 119 4.71 13.21 -10.58
CA LYS A 119 4.72 13.45 -9.13
C LYS A 119 5.99 12.96 -8.45
N LEU A 120 6.63 11.93 -8.98
CA LEU A 120 7.93 11.47 -8.48
C LEU A 120 9.06 12.46 -8.79
N GLY A 121 8.96 13.24 -9.89
CA GLY A 121 9.97 14.24 -10.23
C GLY A 121 11.38 13.65 -10.40
N GLY A 122 11.48 12.42 -10.91
CA GLY A 122 12.74 11.70 -11.08
C GLY A 122 13.18 10.87 -9.85
N GLN A 123 12.50 10.99 -8.71
CA GLN A 123 12.74 10.12 -7.56
C GLN A 123 12.27 8.70 -7.86
N ARG A 124 12.83 7.70 -7.15
CA ARG A 124 12.42 6.30 -7.21
C ARG A 124 11.69 5.89 -5.95
N LEU A 125 10.73 4.98 -6.11
CA LEU A 125 10.01 4.39 -4.98
C LEU A 125 10.88 3.31 -4.33
N SER A 126 11.03 3.36 -3.01
CA SER A 126 11.66 2.28 -2.24
C SER A 126 10.65 1.22 -1.82
N LEU A 127 9.40 1.61 -1.61
CA LEU A 127 8.34 0.72 -1.15
C LEU A 127 7.01 1.11 -1.79
N ALA A 128 6.27 0.12 -2.28
CA ALA A 128 4.92 0.33 -2.80
C ALA A 128 3.96 -0.69 -2.21
N PHE A 129 2.88 -0.22 -1.61
CA PHE A 129 1.76 -1.04 -1.17
C PHE A 129 0.68 -1.04 -2.24
N ILE A 130 0.13 -2.23 -2.54
CA ILE A 130 -0.96 -2.44 -3.49
C ILE A 130 -2.01 -3.29 -2.78
N ASP A 131 -3.08 -2.65 -2.32
CA ASP A 131 -4.16 -3.27 -1.53
C ASP A 131 -5.51 -3.15 -2.24
N PRO A 132 -5.69 -3.83 -3.40
CA PRO A 132 -6.89 -3.68 -4.19
C PRO A 132 -8.10 -4.30 -3.48
N PRO A 133 -9.33 -3.81 -3.73
CA PRO A 133 -10.55 -4.51 -3.34
C PRO A 133 -10.53 -5.96 -3.86
N TYR A 134 -10.87 -6.94 -3.01
CA TYR A 134 -10.78 -8.36 -3.35
C TYR A 134 -11.56 -8.73 -4.61
N ALA A 135 -12.71 -8.07 -4.85
CA ALA A 135 -13.48 -8.25 -6.07
C ALA A 135 -12.67 -8.01 -7.37
N HIS A 136 -11.60 -7.20 -7.33
CA HIS A 136 -10.72 -6.99 -8.47
C HIS A 136 -9.85 -8.24 -8.77
N LEU A 137 -9.65 -9.12 -7.80
CA LEU A 137 -8.86 -10.34 -7.94
C LEU A 137 -9.72 -11.58 -8.26
N GLU A 138 -11.04 -11.49 -8.16
CA GLU A 138 -11.97 -12.59 -8.43
C GLU A 138 -12.07 -12.91 -9.94
N THR A 139 -11.85 -11.91 -10.81
CA THR A 139 -12.01 -12.07 -12.26
C THR A 139 -10.67 -12.08 -13.00
N PRO A 140 -10.53 -12.82 -14.11
CA PRO A 140 -9.31 -12.79 -14.94
C PRO A 140 -8.96 -11.37 -15.43
N VAL A 141 -9.96 -10.57 -15.81
CA VAL A 141 -9.75 -9.18 -16.24
C VAL A 141 -9.17 -8.33 -15.11
N GLY A 142 -9.69 -8.46 -13.90
CA GLY A 142 -9.17 -7.75 -12.74
C GLY A 142 -7.75 -8.18 -12.37
N ARG A 143 -7.44 -9.49 -12.42
CA ARG A 143 -6.09 -10.01 -12.21
C ARG A 143 -5.08 -9.44 -13.21
N ASN A 144 -5.46 -9.37 -14.50
CA ASN A 144 -4.63 -8.75 -15.53
C ASN A 144 -4.39 -7.26 -15.27
N ARG A 145 -5.42 -6.53 -14.80
CA ARG A 145 -5.27 -5.11 -14.43
C ARG A 145 -4.31 -4.93 -13.26
N ILE A 146 -4.38 -5.77 -12.23
CA ILE A 146 -3.44 -5.74 -11.10
C ILE A 146 -2.02 -6.08 -11.56
N ALA A 147 -1.83 -7.13 -12.36
CA ALA A 147 -0.51 -7.49 -12.88
C ALA A 147 0.11 -6.35 -13.73
N ASN A 148 -0.68 -5.68 -14.57
CA ASN A 148 -0.21 -4.52 -15.32
C ASN A 148 0.10 -3.32 -14.42
N LEU A 149 -0.68 -3.09 -13.37
CA LEU A 149 -0.41 -2.03 -12.39
C LEU A 149 0.91 -2.29 -11.65
N THR A 150 1.11 -3.50 -11.15
CA THR A 150 2.36 -3.88 -10.47
C THR A 150 3.57 -3.72 -11.39
N PHE A 151 3.45 -4.12 -12.66
CA PHE A 151 4.51 -3.94 -13.64
C PHE A 151 4.89 -2.47 -13.84
N ARG A 152 3.90 -1.59 -14.06
CA ARG A 152 4.14 -0.15 -14.22
C ARG A 152 4.75 0.50 -12.99
N ILE A 153 4.33 0.10 -11.79
CA ILE A 153 4.92 0.60 -10.55
C ILE A 153 6.37 0.11 -10.42
N ALA A 154 6.65 -1.15 -10.77
CA ALA A 154 8.01 -1.70 -10.72
C ALA A 154 9.02 -0.90 -11.56
N GLU A 155 8.60 -0.36 -12.71
CA GLU A 155 9.45 0.51 -13.55
C GLU A 155 9.86 1.82 -12.87
N LEU A 156 9.12 2.25 -11.83
CA LEU A 156 9.35 3.48 -11.07
C LEU A 156 10.06 3.21 -9.73
N MET A 157 10.36 1.96 -9.41
CA MET A 157 10.99 1.60 -8.16
C MET A 157 12.52 1.72 -8.22
N ALA A 158 13.14 1.88 -7.06
CA ALA A 158 14.57 1.70 -6.88
C ALA A 158 14.95 0.22 -7.16
N PRO A 159 16.21 -0.08 -7.53
CA PRO A 159 16.63 -1.46 -7.83
C PRO A 159 16.39 -2.46 -6.69
N ASP A 160 16.53 -2.00 -5.45
CA ASP A 160 16.31 -2.75 -4.20
C ASP A 160 14.91 -2.54 -3.60
N GLY A 161 14.02 -1.87 -4.36
CA GLY A 161 12.66 -1.58 -3.93
C GLY A 161 11.78 -2.82 -3.85
N LEU A 162 10.74 -2.75 -3.01
CA LEU A 162 9.78 -3.82 -2.80
C LEU A 162 8.34 -3.37 -3.09
N LEU A 163 7.61 -4.20 -3.85
CA LEU A 163 6.16 -4.08 -3.96
C LEU A 163 5.50 -5.08 -3.00
N ILE A 164 4.51 -4.61 -2.29
CA ILE A 164 3.77 -5.38 -1.29
C ILE A 164 2.33 -5.50 -1.77
N LEU A 165 1.98 -6.66 -2.31
CA LEU A 165 0.63 -6.94 -2.79
C LEU A 165 -0.16 -7.71 -1.73
N ARG A 166 -1.30 -7.14 -1.31
CA ARG A 166 -2.25 -7.81 -0.45
C ARG A 166 -3.38 -8.45 -1.28
N HIS A 167 -3.70 -9.70 -0.97
CA HIS A 167 -4.70 -10.46 -1.71
C HIS A 167 -5.35 -11.56 -0.83
N PRO A 168 -6.51 -12.13 -1.25
CA PRO A 168 -7.03 -13.34 -0.63
C PRO A 168 -6.04 -14.50 -0.74
N VAL A 169 -5.96 -15.35 0.29
CA VAL A 169 -5.05 -16.51 0.31
C VAL A 169 -5.39 -17.54 -0.78
N GLU A 170 -6.64 -17.56 -1.22
CA GLU A 170 -7.12 -18.44 -2.28
C GLU A 170 -6.61 -18.05 -3.68
N ILE A 171 -6.13 -16.81 -3.84
CA ILE A 171 -5.55 -16.32 -5.11
C ILE A 171 -4.07 -16.68 -5.14
N ARG A 172 -3.71 -17.55 -6.05
CA ARG A 172 -2.31 -17.90 -6.32
C ARG A 172 -1.74 -16.91 -7.33
N LEU A 173 -0.69 -16.19 -6.95
CA LEU A 173 -0.08 -15.20 -7.84
C LEU A 173 0.66 -15.84 -9.02
N GLU A 174 1.07 -17.10 -8.88
CA GLU A 174 1.64 -17.91 -9.95
C GLU A 174 0.65 -18.14 -11.12
N ASP A 175 -0.66 -18.10 -10.82
CA ASP A 175 -1.73 -18.22 -11.83
C ASP A 175 -2.10 -16.85 -12.45
N MET A 176 -1.42 -15.78 -12.07
CA MET A 176 -1.59 -14.44 -12.61
C MET A 176 -0.43 -14.11 -13.58
N PRO A 177 -0.63 -13.24 -14.56
CA PRO A 177 0.44 -12.84 -15.49
C PRO A 177 1.40 -11.83 -14.81
N MET A 178 1.88 -12.19 -13.61
CA MET A 178 2.86 -11.41 -12.87
C MET A 178 4.22 -11.52 -13.58
N ARG A 179 4.91 -10.38 -13.68
CA ARG A 179 6.26 -10.34 -14.29
C ARG A 179 7.36 -10.20 -13.23
N GLN A 180 6.98 -9.84 -12.01
CA GLN A 180 7.90 -9.66 -10.90
C GLN A 180 8.15 -11.00 -10.19
N ARG A 181 9.36 -11.19 -9.69
CA ARG A 181 9.71 -12.35 -8.89
C ARG A 181 9.10 -12.22 -7.48
N ILE A 182 8.43 -13.29 -7.05
CA ILE A 182 7.94 -13.42 -5.66
C ILE A 182 9.13 -13.78 -4.77
N VAL A 183 9.39 -12.98 -3.73
CA VAL A 183 10.49 -13.23 -2.78
C VAL A 183 10.01 -13.66 -1.41
N ARG A 184 8.78 -13.33 -1.06
CA ARG A 184 8.20 -13.71 0.23
C ARG A 184 6.69 -13.68 0.18
N GLN A 185 6.05 -14.56 0.95
CA GLN A 185 4.62 -14.50 1.22
C GLN A 185 4.37 -14.70 2.71
N LEU A 186 3.54 -13.85 3.28
CA LEU A 186 3.06 -13.93 4.65
C LEU A 186 1.56 -14.17 4.62
N GLN A 187 1.07 -15.05 5.49
CA GLN A 187 -0.35 -15.36 5.58
C GLN A 187 -0.93 -14.98 6.95
N TYR A 188 -2.08 -14.33 6.94
CA TYR A 188 -2.83 -13.92 8.12
C TYR A 188 -4.31 -14.28 7.95
N GLY A 189 -4.66 -15.50 8.39
CA GLY A 189 -6.00 -16.05 8.18
C GLY A 189 -6.33 -16.21 6.70
N LYS A 190 -7.34 -15.48 6.20
CA LYS A 190 -7.75 -15.49 4.79
C LYS A 190 -7.02 -14.44 3.92
N MET A 191 -6.06 -13.73 4.47
CA MET A 191 -5.29 -12.70 3.80
C MET A 191 -3.87 -13.18 3.56
N ALA A 192 -3.35 -12.99 2.36
CA ALA A 192 -1.94 -13.13 2.02
C ALA A 192 -1.35 -11.75 1.70
N ILE A 193 -0.08 -11.57 2.04
CA ILE A 193 0.73 -10.41 1.69
C ILE A 193 1.97 -10.94 1.00
N THR A 194 2.08 -10.67 -0.29
CA THR A 194 3.17 -11.15 -1.12
C THR A 194 4.12 -10.00 -1.47
N TRP A 195 5.40 -10.27 -1.36
CA TRP A 195 6.49 -9.36 -1.66
C TRP A 195 7.04 -9.67 -3.04
N LEU A 196 7.12 -8.65 -3.86
CA LEU A 196 7.59 -8.73 -5.24
C LEU A 196 8.80 -7.82 -5.40
N THR A 197 9.82 -8.29 -6.09
CA THR A 197 10.97 -7.45 -6.46
C THR A 197 10.67 -6.66 -7.73
N THR A 198 11.56 -5.72 -8.05
CA THR A 198 11.57 -5.00 -9.33
C THR A 198 12.14 -5.86 -10.46
N GLU A 199 12.93 -6.89 -10.15
CA GLU A 199 13.46 -7.83 -11.13
C GLU A 199 12.33 -8.63 -11.76
N LEU A 200 12.41 -8.80 -13.07
CA LEU A 200 11.49 -9.67 -13.79
C LEU A 200 11.77 -11.12 -13.42
N ALA A 201 10.73 -11.94 -13.34
CA ALA A 201 10.90 -13.38 -13.24
C ALA A 201 11.65 -13.87 -14.48
N ALA A 202 12.59 -14.80 -14.32
CA ALA A 202 13.22 -15.48 -15.46
C ALA A 202 12.14 -16.27 -16.21
N GLU A 203 12.17 -16.18 -17.54
CA GLU A 203 11.28 -16.95 -18.43
C GLU A 203 11.52 -18.47 -18.30
#